data_2d13e9b1fa31bc63f2ac46c102bbf4ed
#
_entry.id   2d13e9b1fa31bc63f2ac46c102bbf4ed
#
_cell.length_a   1.000
_cell.length_b   1.000
_cell.length_c   1.000
_cell.angle_alpha   90.00
_cell.angle_beta   90.00
_cell.angle_gamma   90.00
#
_symmetry.space_group_name_H-M   'P 1'
#
loop_
_entity.id
_entity.type
_entity.pdbx_description
1 polymer ?
#
loop_
_entity_poly.entity_id
_entity_poly.type
_entity_poly.pdbx_seq_one_letter_code
_entity_poly.pdbx_strand_id
1 'polypeptide(L)'
;LAGSIRSKGIIQPLVVRAHPGKTGEYEIVAGERRWRASQLAQLHELPVVVREFSDQDVLEIAIIENIQRADLNPIEEAIGYRQLMDKFGHTQEQMAEALGKSRPHIANVLRLLALPEDVQSLVVNGSLSSGHARALITAPNASDLARVVVARGLSVRQTEKLVKEPKTLSLIH
;
A
#
# COMPACT_ATOMS: atom_id res chain seq x y z
N LEU A 1 15.14 17.61 1.34
CA LEU A 1 16.05 16.57 1.87
C LEU A 1 17.51 16.82 1.47
N ALA A 2 17.82 17.03 0.18
CA ALA A 2 19.20 17.27 -0.30
C ALA A 2 19.85 18.51 0.34
N GLY A 3 19.11 19.60 0.51
CA GLY A 3 19.59 20.82 1.18
C GLY A 3 19.90 20.62 2.68
N SER A 4 19.08 19.84 3.38
CA SER A 4 19.31 19.49 4.79
C SER A 4 20.50 18.54 4.95
N ILE A 5 20.69 17.62 4.01
CA ILE A 5 21.81 16.68 3.99
C ILE A 5 23.13 17.41 3.69
N ARG A 6 23.11 18.41 2.80
CA ARG A 6 24.29 19.22 2.49
C ARG A 6 24.77 20.04 3.69
N SER A 7 23.86 20.51 4.55
CA SER A 7 24.19 21.36 5.71
C SER A 7 24.45 20.59 7.00
N LYS A 8 23.81 19.44 7.20
CA LYS A 8 23.85 18.69 8.47
C LYS A 8 24.36 17.25 8.35
N GLY A 9 24.69 16.81 7.13
CA GLY A 9 25.01 15.40 6.85
C GLY A 9 23.81 14.47 6.97
N ILE A 10 24.04 13.18 6.83
CA ILE A 10 23.02 12.14 7.06
C ILE A 10 22.98 11.78 8.53
N ILE A 11 21.90 12.15 9.21
CA ILE A 11 21.70 11.89 10.65
C ILE A 11 21.36 10.41 10.90
N GLN A 12 20.58 9.79 10.02
CA GLN A 12 20.25 8.36 10.08
C GLN A 12 21.04 7.57 9.04
N PRO A 13 21.82 6.53 9.44
CA PRO A 13 22.58 5.71 8.49
C PRO A 13 21.65 4.94 7.57
N LEU A 14 22.15 4.58 6.39
CA LEU A 14 21.51 3.61 5.50
C LEU A 14 21.68 2.22 6.09
N VAL A 15 20.72 1.34 5.81
CA VAL A 15 20.85 -0.08 6.13
C VAL A 15 21.20 -0.82 4.84
N VAL A 16 22.33 -1.53 4.87
CA VAL A 16 22.87 -2.25 3.72
C VAL A 16 23.17 -3.71 4.10
N ARG A 17 23.24 -4.55 3.08
CA ARG A 17 23.82 -5.90 3.19
C ARG A 17 24.98 -6.05 2.21
N ALA A 18 25.88 -7.00 2.45
CA ALA A 18 26.87 -7.39 1.46
C ALA A 18 26.16 -7.90 0.21
N HIS A 19 26.62 -7.48 -0.97
CA HIS A 19 26.02 -7.93 -2.24
C HIS A 19 26.28 -9.43 -2.43
N PRO A 20 25.26 -10.27 -2.67
CA PRO A 20 25.42 -11.72 -2.70
C PRO A 20 26.30 -12.25 -3.83
N GLY A 21 26.45 -11.47 -4.92
CA GLY A 21 27.23 -11.87 -6.10
C GLY A 21 28.47 -11.05 -6.39
N LYS A 22 28.81 -10.03 -5.54
CA LYS A 22 29.92 -9.13 -5.80
C LYS A 22 30.65 -8.79 -4.51
N THR A 23 31.88 -9.28 -4.41
CA THR A 23 32.72 -9.03 -3.24
C THR A 23 33.09 -7.54 -3.13
N GLY A 24 32.90 -6.96 -1.94
CA GLY A 24 33.23 -5.56 -1.67
C GLY A 24 32.14 -4.55 -2.08
N GLU A 25 31.04 -4.99 -2.68
CA GLU A 25 29.89 -4.15 -2.94
C GLU A 25 28.78 -4.39 -1.89
N TYR A 26 27.95 -3.36 -1.69
CA TYR A 26 26.82 -3.41 -0.76
C TYR A 26 25.53 -3.07 -1.50
N GLU A 27 24.46 -3.71 -1.05
CA GLU A 27 23.11 -3.48 -1.54
C GLU A 27 22.31 -2.72 -0.49
N ILE A 28 21.62 -1.64 -0.89
CA ILE A 28 20.79 -0.86 0.01
C ILE A 28 19.51 -1.64 0.32
N VAL A 29 19.29 -1.91 1.60
CA VAL A 29 18.07 -2.57 2.11
C VAL A 29 17.03 -1.52 2.52
N ALA A 30 17.48 -0.44 3.19
CA ALA A 30 16.62 0.67 3.58
C ALA A 30 17.36 2.00 3.48
N GLY A 31 16.63 3.06 3.09
CA GLY A 31 17.17 4.42 3.02
C GLY A 31 17.49 4.91 1.60
N GLU A 32 16.91 4.33 0.54
CA GLU A 32 17.19 4.71 -0.85
C GLU A 32 16.95 6.20 -1.13
N ARG A 33 15.91 6.81 -0.54
CA ARG A 33 15.65 8.26 -0.69
C ARG A 33 16.81 9.12 -0.11
N ARG A 34 17.41 8.68 0.99
CA ARG A 34 18.58 9.33 1.59
C ARG A 34 19.81 9.17 0.70
N TRP A 35 20.00 7.99 0.14
CA TRP A 35 21.08 7.75 -0.83
C TRP A 35 20.94 8.62 -2.08
N ARG A 36 19.76 8.68 -2.69
CA ARG A 36 19.50 9.58 -3.83
C ARG A 36 19.74 11.05 -3.49
N ALA A 37 19.27 11.49 -2.33
CA ALA A 37 19.48 12.85 -1.87
C ALA A 37 20.97 13.16 -1.60
N SER A 38 21.75 12.19 -1.13
CA SER A 38 23.19 12.33 -0.94
C SER A 38 23.94 12.45 -2.27
N GLN A 39 23.53 11.74 -3.31
CA GLN A 39 24.07 11.90 -4.66
C GLN A 39 23.83 13.32 -5.19
N LEU A 40 22.60 13.84 -5.02
CA LEU A 40 22.29 15.23 -5.39
C LEU A 40 23.10 16.25 -4.57
N ALA A 41 23.45 15.91 -3.34
CA ALA A 41 24.29 16.73 -2.48
C ALA A 41 25.81 16.53 -2.74
N GLN A 42 26.19 15.64 -3.67
CA GLN A 42 27.58 15.32 -4.02
C GLN A 42 28.41 14.79 -2.84
N LEU A 43 27.79 14.03 -1.94
CA LEU A 43 28.49 13.33 -0.86
C LEU A 43 29.09 12.03 -1.39
N HIS A 44 30.39 11.83 -1.14
CA HIS A 44 31.16 10.65 -1.57
C HIS A 44 31.17 9.53 -0.51
N GLU A 45 30.90 9.87 0.74
CA GLU A 45 30.87 8.92 1.86
C GLU A 45 29.57 9.05 2.63
N LEU A 46 29.00 7.91 3.01
CA LEU A 46 27.74 7.83 3.72
C LEU A 46 27.86 6.88 4.90
N PRO A 47 27.28 7.23 6.07
CA PRO A 47 27.20 6.30 7.16
C PRO A 47 26.23 5.17 6.82
N VAL A 48 26.66 3.92 7.01
CA VAL A 48 25.85 2.73 6.75
C VAL A 48 25.92 1.79 7.94
N VAL A 49 24.83 1.05 8.17
CA VAL A 49 24.79 -0.11 9.07
C VAL A 49 24.75 -1.35 8.18
N VAL A 50 25.76 -2.19 8.29
CA VAL A 50 25.84 -3.46 7.57
C VAL A 50 25.16 -4.54 8.41
N ARG A 51 24.17 -5.23 7.83
CA ARG A 51 23.49 -6.38 8.46
C ARG A 51 23.38 -7.52 7.47
N GLU A 52 23.25 -8.71 8.01
CA GLU A 52 22.91 -9.89 7.21
C GLU A 52 21.40 -9.97 6.97
N PHE A 53 21.01 -10.03 5.70
CA PHE A 53 19.64 -10.22 5.26
C PHE A 53 19.61 -11.25 4.14
N SER A 54 18.66 -12.17 4.18
CA SER A 54 18.33 -13.04 3.05
C SER A 54 17.62 -12.23 1.96
N ASP A 55 17.50 -12.78 0.74
CA ASP A 55 16.72 -12.16 -0.33
C ASP A 55 15.24 -12.02 0.07
N GLN A 56 14.73 -12.96 0.85
CA GLN A 56 13.38 -12.92 1.39
C GLN A 56 13.18 -11.76 2.38
N ASP A 57 14.15 -11.54 3.28
CA ASP A 57 14.11 -10.41 4.22
C ASP A 57 14.13 -9.06 3.48
N VAL A 58 14.96 -8.95 2.43
CA VAL A 58 15.02 -7.74 1.60
C VAL A 58 13.69 -7.48 0.91
N LEU A 59 13.05 -8.51 0.35
CA LEU A 59 11.74 -8.39 -0.29
C LEU A 59 10.66 -7.98 0.72
N GLU A 60 10.64 -8.57 1.91
CA GLU A 60 9.70 -8.23 2.98
C GLU A 60 9.83 -6.77 3.40
N ILE A 61 11.05 -6.31 3.64
CA ILE A 61 11.33 -4.92 3.99
C ILE A 61 10.88 -3.96 2.89
N ALA A 62 11.11 -4.31 1.62
CA ALA A 62 10.68 -3.50 0.48
C ALA A 62 9.15 -3.39 0.39
N ILE A 63 8.41 -4.46 0.66
CA ILE A 63 6.94 -4.46 0.67
C ILE A 63 6.42 -3.59 1.82
N ILE A 64 6.97 -3.73 3.02
CA ILE A 64 6.59 -2.91 4.19
C ILE A 64 6.86 -1.43 3.92
N GLU A 65 8.01 -1.07 3.37
CA GLU A 65 8.35 0.31 3.01
C GLU A 65 7.36 0.87 1.99
N ASN A 66 7.00 0.09 0.98
CA ASN A 66 6.03 0.52 -0.02
C ASN A 66 4.62 0.74 0.56
N ILE A 67 4.16 -0.12 1.49
CA ILE A 67 2.88 0.04 2.18
C ILE A 67 2.83 1.34 3.00
N GLN A 68 3.96 1.78 3.53
CA GLN A 68 4.07 2.99 4.35
C GLN A 68 4.13 4.29 3.54
N ARG A 69 4.04 4.23 2.21
CA ARG A 69 4.02 5.43 1.36
C ARG A 69 2.72 6.20 1.55
N ALA A 70 2.83 7.54 1.61
CA ALA A 70 1.69 8.43 1.82
C ALA A 70 0.72 8.49 0.61
N ASP A 71 1.18 8.15 -0.59
CA ASP A 71 0.45 8.22 -1.86
C ASP A 71 -0.19 6.88 -2.29
N LEU A 72 -0.15 5.87 -1.41
CA LEU A 72 -0.66 4.53 -1.71
C LEU A 72 -2.19 4.52 -1.75
N ASN A 73 -2.76 3.97 -2.83
CA ASN A 73 -4.21 3.79 -2.91
C ASN A 73 -4.65 2.53 -2.13
N PRO A 74 -5.94 2.41 -1.75
CA PRO A 74 -6.43 1.30 -0.93
C PRO A 74 -6.26 -0.09 -1.57
N ILE A 75 -6.26 -0.20 -2.89
CA ILE A 75 -6.06 -1.47 -3.60
C ILE A 75 -4.58 -1.89 -3.54
N GLU A 76 -3.65 -0.97 -3.76
CA GLU A 76 -2.21 -1.22 -3.60
C GLU A 76 -1.87 -1.62 -2.15
N GLU A 77 -2.48 -0.95 -1.18
CA GLU A 77 -2.35 -1.30 0.24
C GLU A 77 -2.85 -2.74 0.50
N ALA A 78 -4.00 -3.11 -0.05
CA ALA A 78 -4.56 -4.45 0.07
C ALA A 78 -3.66 -5.52 -0.56
N ILE A 79 -3.08 -5.25 -1.72
CA ILE A 79 -2.13 -6.14 -2.40
C ILE A 79 -0.88 -6.34 -1.54
N GLY A 80 -0.35 -5.26 -0.96
CA GLY A 80 0.79 -5.33 -0.05
C GLY A 80 0.52 -6.22 1.17
N TYR A 81 -0.63 -6.05 1.82
CA TYR A 81 -1.04 -6.91 2.94
C TYR A 81 -1.19 -8.37 2.51
N ARG A 82 -1.78 -8.63 1.35
CA ARG A 82 -1.91 -9.99 0.81
C ARG A 82 -0.56 -10.63 0.57
N GLN A 83 0.40 -9.90 0.01
CA GLN A 83 1.76 -10.39 -0.20
C GLN A 83 2.47 -10.75 1.11
N LEU A 84 2.33 -9.91 2.15
CA LEU A 84 2.90 -10.21 3.47
C LEU A 84 2.29 -11.47 4.10
N MET A 85 1.00 -11.69 3.92
CA MET A 85 0.34 -12.91 4.40
C MET A 85 0.77 -14.15 3.62
N ASP A 86 0.72 -14.10 2.30
CA ASP A 86 0.90 -15.27 1.43
C ASP A 86 2.37 -15.69 1.32
N LYS A 87 3.29 -14.72 1.24
CA LYS A 87 4.73 -14.99 1.04
C LYS A 87 5.51 -15.11 2.35
N PHE A 88 5.11 -14.37 3.39
CA PHE A 88 5.88 -14.28 4.65
C PHE A 88 5.11 -14.79 5.87
N GLY A 89 3.88 -15.25 5.70
CA GLY A 89 3.08 -15.84 6.77
C GLY A 89 2.64 -14.88 7.87
N HIS A 90 2.63 -13.57 7.61
CA HIS A 90 2.15 -12.60 8.60
C HIS A 90 0.65 -12.77 8.86
N THR A 91 0.27 -12.71 10.13
CA THR A 91 -1.13 -12.60 10.52
C THR A 91 -1.61 -11.15 10.45
N GLN A 92 -2.93 -10.95 10.44
CA GLN A 92 -3.50 -9.59 10.47
C GLN A 92 -3.09 -8.83 11.74
N GLU A 93 -2.98 -9.52 12.87
CA GLU A 93 -2.50 -8.97 14.15
C GLU A 93 -1.04 -8.49 14.05
N GLN A 94 -0.17 -9.35 13.52
CA GLN A 94 1.25 -9.02 13.33
C GLN A 94 1.43 -7.82 12.41
N MET A 95 0.68 -7.75 11.31
CA MET A 95 0.71 -6.59 10.40
C MET A 95 0.18 -5.32 11.06
N ALA A 96 -0.90 -5.43 11.83
CA ALA A 96 -1.47 -4.29 12.56
C ALA A 96 -0.44 -3.70 13.54
N GLU A 97 0.25 -4.53 14.29
CA GLU A 97 1.31 -4.12 15.22
C GLU A 97 2.50 -3.49 14.47
N ALA A 98 3.03 -4.18 13.46
CA ALA A 98 4.20 -3.74 12.72
C ALA A 98 3.98 -2.44 11.93
N LEU A 99 2.76 -2.20 11.42
CA LEU A 99 2.41 -1.06 10.57
C LEU A 99 1.73 0.07 11.34
N GLY A 100 1.47 -0.09 12.64
CA GLY A 100 0.76 0.90 13.44
C GLY A 100 -0.69 1.12 13.01
N LYS A 101 -1.34 0.07 12.50
CA LYS A 101 -2.75 0.08 12.06
C LYS A 101 -3.60 -0.76 13.00
N SER A 102 -4.92 -0.54 12.98
CA SER A 102 -5.82 -1.44 13.69
C SER A 102 -6.06 -2.72 12.88
N ARG A 103 -6.27 -3.86 13.54
CA ARG A 103 -6.65 -5.11 12.88
C ARG A 103 -7.92 -4.97 12.02
N PRO A 104 -9.00 -4.29 12.48
CA PRO A 104 -10.15 -4.01 11.63
C PRO A 104 -9.82 -3.22 10.36
N HIS A 105 -8.86 -2.28 10.40
CA HIS A 105 -8.38 -1.58 9.21
C HIS A 105 -7.78 -2.56 8.21
N ILE A 106 -6.85 -3.41 8.66
CA ILE A 106 -6.20 -4.43 7.81
C ILE A 106 -7.26 -5.34 7.17
N ALA A 107 -8.19 -5.87 7.97
CA ALA A 107 -9.25 -6.74 7.48
C ALA A 107 -10.16 -6.05 6.44
N ASN A 108 -10.55 -4.80 6.69
CA ASN A 108 -11.41 -4.05 5.77
C ASN A 108 -10.70 -3.73 4.44
N VAL A 109 -9.41 -3.43 4.48
CA VAL A 109 -8.62 -3.17 3.27
C VAL A 109 -8.47 -4.46 2.46
N LEU A 110 -8.12 -5.58 3.09
CA LEU A 110 -8.00 -6.88 2.42
C LEU A 110 -9.30 -7.32 1.71
N ARG A 111 -10.46 -7.01 2.29
CA ARG A 111 -11.75 -7.33 1.68
C ARG A 111 -11.98 -6.63 0.34
N LEU A 112 -11.31 -5.53 0.07
CA LEU A 112 -11.43 -4.82 -1.21
C LEU A 112 -10.97 -5.67 -2.40
N LEU A 113 -10.07 -6.63 -2.19
CA LEU A 113 -9.61 -7.57 -3.23
C LEU A 113 -10.69 -8.59 -3.65
N ALA A 114 -11.79 -8.71 -2.91
CA ALA A 114 -12.93 -9.52 -3.30
C ALA A 114 -13.87 -8.85 -4.33
N LEU A 115 -13.67 -7.55 -4.58
CA LEU A 115 -14.45 -6.82 -5.58
C LEU A 115 -14.01 -7.19 -7.00
N PRO A 116 -14.93 -7.11 -7.98
CA PRO A 116 -14.57 -7.23 -9.39
C PRO A 116 -13.49 -6.21 -9.81
N GLU A 117 -12.67 -6.57 -10.80
CA GLU A 117 -11.54 -5.75 -11.25
C GLU A 117 -11.95 -4.36 -11.73
N ASP A 118 -13.10 -4.22 -12.39
CA ASP A 118 -13.63 -2.94 -12.84
C ASP A 118 -13.97 -2.03 -11.66
N VAL A 119 -14.51 -2.58 -10.57
CA VAL A 119 -14.78 -1.84 -9.33
C VAL A 119 -13.48 -1.46 -8.62
N GLN A 120 -12.50 -2.37 -8.55
CA GLN A 120 -11.17 -2.07 -8.03
C GLN A 120 -10.51 -0.92 -8.80
N SER A 121 -10.64 -0.91 -10.12
CA SER A 121 -10.11 0.17 -10.99
C SER A 121 -10.73 1.52 -10.66
N LEU A 122 -12.02 1.58 -10.32
CA LEU A 122 -12.69 2.81 -9.87
C LEU A 122 -12.17 3.32 -8.51
N VAL A 123 -11.70 2.43 -7.66
CA VAL A 123 -11.03 2.81 -6.40
C VAL A 123 -9.62 3.33 -6.68
N VAL A 124 -8.87 2.68 -7.55
CA VAL A 124 -7.51 3.08 -7.94
C VAL A 124 -7.49 4.49 -8.54
N ASN A 125 -8.42 4.79 -9.44
CA ASN A 125 -8.51 6.11 -10.09
C ASN A 125 -9.20 7.20 -9.25
N GLY A 126 -9.67 6.87 -8.03
CA GLY A 126 -10.31 7.81 -7.12
C GLY A 126 -11.78 8.10 -7.39
N SER A 127 -12.42 7.43 -8.36
CA SER A 127 -13.86 7.59 -8.65
C SER A 127 -14.73 7.02 -7.52
N LEU A 128 -14.24 6.01 -6.81
CA LEU A 128 -14.84 5.45 -5.61
C LEU A 128 -13.88 5.54 -4.43
N SER A 129 -14.40 5.91 -3.26
CA SER A 129 -13.64 5.82 -2.01
C SER A 129 -13.63 4.38 -1.47
N SER A 130 -12.72 4.09 -0.54
CA SER A 130 -12.71 2.81 0.19
C SER A 130 -14.03 2.53 0.93
N GLY A 131 -14.73 3.58 1.36
CA GLY A 131 -16.05 3.48 1.98
C GLY A 131 -17.13 2.99 1.02
N HIS A 132 -17.18 3.56 -0.20
CA HIS A 132 -18.07 3.09 -1.26
C HIS A 132 -17.77 1.64 -1.64
N ALA A 133 -16.48 1.33 -1.83
CA ALA A 133 -16.04 -0.02 -2.18
C ALA A 133 -16.46 -1.06 -1.13
N ARG A 134 -16.29 -0.75 0.17
CA ARG A 134 -16.74 -1.65 1.25
C ARG A 134 -18.24 -1.91 1.23
N ALA A 135 -19.04 -0.88 0.95
CA ALA A 135 -20.49 -1.04 0.84
C ALA A 135 -20.89 -1.98 -0.30
N LEU A 136 -20.10 -2.02 -1.38
CA LEU A 136 -20.36 -2.83 -2.57
C LEU A 136 -19.90 -4.29 -2.44
N ILE A 137 -19.06 -4.64 -1.47
CA ILE A 137 -18.50 -6.01 -1.33
C ILE A 137 -19.58 -7.08 -1.22
N THR A 138 -20.69 -6.78 -0.55
CA THR A 138 -21.77 -7.72 -0.30
C THR A 138 -22.83 -7.77 -1.42
N ALA A 139 -22.70 -6.90 -2.42
CA ALA A 139 -23.64 -6.81 -3.51
C ALA A 139 -23.35 -7.85 -4.60
N PRO A 140 -24.33 -8.66 -5.04
CA PRO A 140 -24.11 -9.64 -6.11
C PRO A 140 -23.86 -9.00 -7.47
N ASN A 141 -24.27 -7.74 -7.66
CA ASN A 141 -24.11 -6.93 -8.88
C ASN A 141 -23.26 -5.69 -8.62
N ALA A 142 -22.12 -5.85 -7.92
CA ALA A 142 -21.24 -4.77 -7.50
C ALA A 142 -20.80 -3.85 -8.66
N SER A 143 -20.50 -4.41 -9.85
CA SER A 143 -20.07 -3.63 -11.01
C SER A 143 -21.15 -2.67 -11.51
N ASP A 144 -22.40 -3.13 -11.60
CA ASP A 144 -23.52 -2.28 -12.04
C ASP A 144 -23.82 -1.20 -11.01
N LEU A 145 -23.85 -1.55 -9.74
CA LEU A 145 -24.05 -0.60 -8.65
C LEU A 145 -22.94 0.44 -8.59
N ALA A 146 -21.69 0.03 -8.79
CA ALA A 146 -20.54 0.94 -8.84
C ALA A 146 -20.69 2.02 -9.92
N ARG A 147 -21.15 1.63 -11.11
CA ARG A 147 -21.45 2.58 -12.21
C ARG A 147 -22.53 3.58 -11.82
N VAL A 148 -23.59 3.11 -11.18
CA VAL A 148 -24.68 4.00 -10.71
C VAL A 148 -24.18 4.95 -9.62
N VAL A 149 -23.38 4.48 -8.68
CA VAL A 149 -22.78 5.30 -7.60
C VAL A 149 -21.94 6.41 -8.19
N VAL A 150 -21.07 6.09 -9.14
CA VAL A 150 -20.19 7.07 -9.82
C VAL A 150 -21.02 8.06 -10.65
N ALA A 151 -21.95 7.57 -11.48
CA ALA A 151 -22.75 8.41 -12.38
C ALA A 151 -23.65 9.40 -11.61
N ARG A 152 -24.15 9.01 -10.45
CA ARG A 152 -25.04 9.84 -9.62
C ARG A 152 -24.32 10.59 -8.50
N GLY A 153 -23.02 10.38 -8.32
CA GLY A 153 -22.26 10.99 -7.23
C GLY A 153 -22.81 10.65 -5.83
N LEU A 154 -23.20 9.41 -5.62
CA LEU A 154 -23.82 8.98 -4.35
C LEU A 154 -22.79 9.02 -3.21
N SER A 155 -23.25 9.36 -2.02
CA SER A 155 -22.46 9.24 -0.78
C SER A 155 -22.35 7.76 -0.35
N VAL A 156 -21.43 7.46 0.59
CA VAL A 156 -21.27 6.11 1.16
C VAL A 156 -22.59 5.62 1.77
N ARG A 157 -23.30 6.45 2.54
CA ARG A 157 -24.60 6.10 3.14
C ARG A 157 -25.68 5.81 2.09
N GLN A 158 -25.71 6.58 1.00
CA GLN A 158 -26.63 6.34 -0.11
C GLN A 158 -26.29 5.04 -0.84
N THR A 159 -25.01 4.73 -0.98
CA THR A 159 -24.52 3.47 -1.56
C THR A 159 -24.91 2.28 -0.69
N GLU A 160 -24.76 2.36 0.62
CA GLU A 160 -25.18 1.32 1.56
C GLU A 160 -26.69 1.06 1.48
N LYS A 161 -27.49 2.13 1.35
CA LYS A 161 -28.93 2.03 1.16
C LYS A 161 -29.29 1.36 -0.17
N LEU A 162 -28.61 1.75 -1.24
CA LEU A 162 -28.81 1.18 -2.57
C LEU A 162 -28.50 -0.32 -2.62
N VAL A 163 -27.47 -0.78 -1.91
CA VAL A 163 -27.13 -2.21 -1.79
C VAL A 163 -28.19 -2.99 -1.03
N LYS A 164 -28.78 -2.41 0.02
CA LYS A 164 -29.83 -3.05 0.83
C LYS A 164 -31.19 -3.13 0.14
N GLU A 165 -31.48 -2.20 -0.79
CA GLU A 165 -32.74 -2.08 -1.51
C GLU A 165 -32.55 -2.26 -3.03
N PRO A 166 -32.22 -3.48 -3.50
CA PRO A 166 -31.90 -3.71 -4.93
C PRO A 166 -33.09 -3.54 -5.90
N LYS A 167 -34.30 -3.37 -5.40
CA LYS A 167 -35.52 -3.27 -6.22
C LYS A 167 -35.65 -1.98 -7.04
N THR A 168 -34.81 -0.96 -6.78
CA THR A 168 -34.93 0.33 -7.47
C THR A 168 -34.24 0.35 -8.84
N LEU A 169 -33.49 -0.68 -9.21
CA LEU A 169 -32.77 -0.76 -10.48
C LEU A 169 -33.58 -1.28 -11.67
N SER A 170 -34.73 -1.93 -11.41
CA SER A 170 -35.53 -2.48 -12.51
C SER A 170 -36.44 -1.45 -13.24
N LEU A 171 -36.36 -0.18 -12.85
CA LEU A 171 -37.19 0.91 -13.44
C LEU A 171 -36.41 1.90 -14.33
N ILE A 172 -35.18 1.56 -14.70
CA ILE A 172 -34.38 2.40 -15.60
C ILE A 172 -34.01 1.56 -16.82
N HIS A 173 -34.98 1.35 -17.65
CA HIS A 173 -34.79 0.98 -19.06
C HIS A 173 -35.30 2.14 -19.93
#